data_239612feb2812431fc75a25710fb9ba0
#
_entry.id   239612feb2812431fc75a25710fb9ba0
#
_cell.length_a   1.000
_cell.length_b   1.000
_cell.length_c   1.000
_cell.angle_alpha   90.00
_cell.angle_beta   90.00
_cell.angle_gamma   90.00
#
_symmetry.space_group_name_H-M   'P 1'
#
loop_
_entity.id
_entity.type
_entity.pdbx_description
1 polymer ?
#
loop_
_entity_poly.entity_id
_entity_poly.type
_entity_poly.pdbx_seq_one_letter_code
_entity_poly.pdbx_strand_id
1 'polypeptide(L)'
;MVGLDEIPSQLEAMGIPLTKLDRTYAFLSVKARILFLQRFAERAYKEGISGSVAEAGVFRGEFAKHINAFFPDRKCYLFDTFEGFTDYDIAREQKESLTSAEYLKNVNIDSVLAKMPHKDNIILKVGRFPETAKGITDRFAFVNLDMDLYEPTLEGLRFFYPLMSDGGVILIHDYFNASYPNIEQAIDDFERELGSRLHKIPIGDDISMAVIK
;
A
#
# COMPACT_ATOMS: atom_id res chain seq x y z
N MET A 1 6.87 -18.15 -24.85
CA MET A 1 6.46 -17.10 -23.90
C MET A 1 6.83 -15.79 -24.57
N VAL A 2 5.85 -14.95 -24.82
CA VAL A 2 6.08 -13.59 -25.35
C VAL A 2 6.65 -12.78 -24.19
N GLY A 3 7.82 -12.13 -24.40
CA GLY A 3 8.39 -11.24 -23.39
C GLY A 3 7.45 -10.06 -23.12
N LEU A 4 7.39 -9.58 -21.89
CA LEU A 4 6.56 -8.39 -21.54
C LEU A 4 6.93 -7.18 -22.41
N ASP A 5 8.19 -7.07 -22.83
CA ASP A 5 8.73 -6.02 -23.70
C ASP A 5 8.19 -6.09 -25.15
N GLU A 6 7.62 -7.22 -25.55
CA GLU A 6 7.06 -7.42 -26.89
C GLU A 6 5.56 -7.08 -26.96
N ILE A 7 4.89 -6.97 -25.80
CA ILE A 7 3.45 -6.68 -25.75
C ILE A 7 3.11 -5.32 -26.35
N PRO A 8 3.85 -4.22 -26.10
CA PRO A 8 3.60 -2.93 -26.73
C PRO A 8 3.62 -2.98 -28.25
N SER A 9 4.64 -3.64 -28.84
CA SER A 9 4.78 -3.74 -30.30
C SER A 9 3.70 -4.61 -30.94
N GLN A 10 3.23 -5.65 -30.25
CA GLN A 10 2.12 -6.48 -30.74
C GLN A 10 0.80 -5.74 -30.74
N LEU A 11 0.57 -4.92 -29.72
CA LEU A 11 -0.67 -4.14 -29.60
C LEU A 11 -0.69 -2.95 -30.57
N GLU A 12 0.46 -2.34 -30.85
CA GLU A 12 0.59 -1.38 -31.95
C GLU A 12 0.30 -2.03 -33.30
N ALA A 13 0.79 -3.24 -33.55
CA ALA A 13 0.50 -4.00 -34.77
C ALA A 13 -1.00 -4.35 -34.90
N MET A 14 -1.73 -4.42 -33.78
CA MET A 14 -3.19 -4.59 -33.73
C MET A 14 -3.95 -3.25 -33.85
N GLY A 15 -3.24 -2.12 -34.06
CA GLY A 15 -3.85 -0.80 -34.20
C GLY A 15 -4.38 -0.22 -32.86
N ILE A 16 -3.87 -0.71 -31.73
CA ILE A 16 -4.24 -0.19 -30.40
C ILE A 16 -3.24 0.90 -30.02
N PRO A 17 -3.65 2.19 -29.96
CA PRO A 17 -2.73 3.28 -29.59
C PRO A 17 -2.14 3.07 -28.19
N LEU A 18 -0.85 3.28 -28.01
CA LEU A 18 -0.14 3.19 -26.72
C LEU A 18 -0.83 3.98 -25.60
N THR A 19 -1.36 5.16 -25.90
CA THR A 19 -2.13 5.98 -24.95
C THR A 19 -3.39 5.28 -24.42
N LYS A 20 -4.01 4.43 -25.22
CA LYS A 20 -5.17 3.62 -24.82
C LYS A 20 -4.71 2.39 -24.04
N LEU A 21 -3.52 1.89 -24.35
CA LEU A 21 -2.84 0.81 -23.68
C LEU A 21 -2.48 1.21 -22.24
N ASP A 22 -1.81 2.36 -22.05
CA ASP A 22 -1.42 2.86 -20.73
C ASP A 22 -2.62 2.96 -19.79
N ARG A 23 -3.77 3.46 -20.29
CA ARG A 23 -5.01 3.50 -19.50
C ARG A 23 -5.55 2.10 -19.18
N THR A 24 -5.42 1.16 -20.10
CA THR A 24 -5.87 -0.23 -19.89
C THR A 24 -4.99 -0.93 -18.88
N TYR A 25 -3.69 -0.75 -18.93
CA TYR A 25 -2.75 -1.30 -17.94
C TYR A 25 -2.99 -0.70 -16.55
N ALA A 26 -3.10 0.62 -16.42
CA ALA A 26 -3.42 1.27 -15.16
C ALA A 26 -4.75 0.74 -14.57
N PHE A 27 -5.77 0.54 -15.40
CA PHE A 27 -7.04 -0.04 -14.96
C PHE A 27 -6.89 -1.50 -14.50
N LEU A 28 -6.12 -2.32 -15.22
CA LEU A 28 -5.87 -3.72 -14.87
C LEU A 28 -5.05 -3.83 -13.60
N SER A 29 -4.06 -2.98 -13.41
CA SER A 29 -3.24 -2.89 -12.20
C SER A 29 -4.10 -2.59 -10.97
N VAL A 30 -4.91 -1.53 -10.99
CA VAL A 30 -5.84 -1.21 -9.91
C VAL A 30 -6.82 -2.35 -9.65
N LYS A 31 -7.35 -2.98 -10.69
CA LYS A 31 -8.25 -4.13 -10.57
C LYS A 31 -7.56 -5.33 -9.93
N ALA A 32 -6.32 -5.63 -10.30
CA ALA A 32 -5.55 -6.74 -9.73
C ALA A 32 -5.35 -6.54 -8.22
N ARG A 33 -4.98 -5.33 -7.79
CA ARG A 33 -4.81 -4.98 -6.38
C ARG A 33 -6.11 -5.13 -5.58
N ILE A 34 -7.24 -4.66 -6.12
CA ILE A 34 -8.55 -4.80 -5.46
C ILE A 34 -8.97 -6.27 -5.39
N LEU A 35 -8.76 -7.06 -6.44
CA LEU A 35 -9.08 -8.48 -6.44
C LEU A 35 -8.20 -9.27 -5.46
N PHE A 36 -6.92 -8.94 -5.37
CA PHE A 36 -6.03 -9.52 -4.36
C PHE A 36 -6.58 -9.28 -2.95
N LEU A 37 -6.91 -8.03 -2.63
CA LEU A 37 -7.50 -7.65 -1.34
C LEU A 37 -8.80 -8.40 -1.06
N GLN A 38 -9.71 -8.49 -2.04
CA GLN A 38 -10.97 -9.21 -1.91
C GLN A 38 -10.72 -10.70 -1.61
N ARG A 39 -9.86 -11.36 -2.37
CA ARG A 39 -9.55 -12.78 -2.17
C ARG A 39 -8.85 -13.03 -0.85
N PHE A 40 -7.98 -12.13 -0.43
CA PHE A 40 -7.37 -12.19 0.89
C PHE A 40 -8.43 -12.04 1.99
N ALA A 41 -9.37 -11.10 1.88
CA ALA A 41 -10.45 -10.93 2.87
C ALA A 41 -11.32 -12.20 2.98
N GLU A 42 -11.74 -12.78 1.85
CA GLU A 42 -12.49 -14.04 1.82
C GLU A 42 -11.72 -15.16 2.54
N ARG A 43 -10.41 -15.27 2.28
CA ARG A 43 -9.53 -16.24 2.94
C ARG A 43 -9.40 -15.95 4.43
N ALA A 44 -9.19 -14.69 4.81
CA ALA A 44 -9.02 -14.30 6.20
C ALA A 44 -10.24 -14.65 7.06
N TYR A 45 -11.44 -14.45 6.54
CA TYR A 45 -12.67 -14.89 7.23
C TYR A 45 -12.81 -16.40 7.29
N LYS A 46 -12.51 -17.10 6.18
CA LYS A 46 -12.60 -18.57 6.11
C LYS A 46 -11.61 -19.29 7.03
N GLU A 47 -10.39 -18.76 7.14
CA GLU A 47 -9.29 -19.39 7.91
C GLU A 47 -9.17 -18.81 9.33
N GLY A 48 -10.01 -17.85 9.71
CA GLY A 48 -10.01 -17.25 11.04
C GLY A 48 -8.80 -16.35 11.30
N ILE A 49 -8.18 -15.77 10.26
CA ILE A 49 -7.10 -14.78 10.41
C ILE A 49 -7.70 -13.53 11.03
N SER A 50 -7.48 -13.33 12.33
CA SER A 50 -8.05 -12.23 13.10
C SER A 50 -7.17 -10.99 13.06
N GLY A 51 -7.72 -9.85 13.49
CA GLY A 51 -7.00 -8.59 13.65
C GLY A 51 -7.64 -7.44 12.90
N SER A 52 -7.19 -6.25 13.21
CA SER A 52 -7.54 -4.99 12.56
C SER A 52 -6.99 -4.95 11.13
N VAL A 53 -7.44 -3.98 10.37
CA VAL A 53 -6.87 -3.67 9.05
C VAL A 53 -6.37 -2.23 9.03
N ALA A 54 -5.43 -1.92 8.13
CA ALA A 54 -4.88 -0.57 8.05
C ALA A 54 -4.50 -0.18 6.63
N GLU A 55 -4.48 1.13 6.39
CA GLU A 55 -3.75 1.76 5.31
C GLU A 55 -2.86 2.87 5.89
N ALA A 56 -1.59 2.84 5.54
CA ALA A 56 -0.63 3.89 5.83
C ALA A 56 -0.22 4.53 4.49
N GLY A 57 -0.52 5.83 4.32
CA GLY A 57 -0.55 6.52 3.04
C GLY A 57 -1.95 6.41 2.41
N VAL A 58 -2.92 7.15 2.97
CA VAL A 58 -4.35 7.04 2.56
C VAL A 58 -4.68 7.93 1.38
N PHE A 59 -3.99 9.08 1.31
CA PHE A 59 -4.25 10.10 0.29
C PHE A 59 -5.75 10.43 0.20
N ARG A 60 -6.39 10.17 -0.95
CA ARG A 60 -7.82 10.44 -1.17
C ARG A 60 -8.73 9.27 -0.79
N GLY A 61 -8.20 8.21 -0.17
CA GLY A 61 -8.96 7.07 0.33
C GLY A 61 -9.49 6.12 -0.76
N GLU A 62 -8.90 6.14 -1.95
CA GLU A 62 -9.39 5.30 -3.06
C GLU A 62 -9.16 3.81 -2.82
N PHE A 63 -8.11 3.42 -2.12
CA PHE A 63 -7.90 2.02 -1.75
C PHE A 63 -8.46 1.72 -0.34
N ALA A 64 -8.36 2.66 0.60
CA ALA A 64 -8.95 2.55 1.94
C ALA A 64 -10.42 2.15 1.93
N LYS A 65 -11.23 2.70 1.00
CA LYS A 65 -12.65 2.36 0.86
C LYS A 65 -12.89 0.87 0.58
N HIS A 66 -11.99 0.23 -0.15
CA HIS A 66 -12.07 -1.21 -0.44
C HIS A 66 -11.62 -2.05 0.75
N ILE A 67 -10.58 -1.61 1.49
CA ILE A 67 -10.18 -2.25 2.74
C ILE A 67 -11.36 -2.22 3.71
N ASN A 68 -11.96 -1.06 3.92
CA ASN A 68 -13.10 -0.89 4.81
C ASN A 68 -14.34 -1.69 4.34
N ALA A 69 -14.58 -1.78 3.02
CA ALA A 69 -15.69 -2.54 2.47
C ALA A 69 -15.56 -4.05 2.66
N PHE A 70 -14.35 -4.61 2.49
CA PHE A 70 -14.13 -6.05 2.58
C PHE A 70 -13.92 -6.56 4.01
N PHE A 71 -13.70 -5.65 4.96
CA PHE A 71 -13.59 -5.95 6.39
C PHE A 71 -14.59 -5.15 7.22
N PRO A 72 -15.90 -5.39 7.05
CA PRO A 72 -16.96 -4.55 7.58
C PRO A 72 -17.07 -4.54 9.11
N ASP A 73 -16.50 -5.54 9.78
CA ASP A 73 -16.56 -5.76 11.24
C ASP A 73 -15.21 -5.49 11.94
N ARG A 74 -14.20 -5.04 11.20
CA ARG A 74 -12.87 -4.83 11.77
C ARG A 74 -12.54 -3.35 11.92
N LYS A 75 -11.78 -3.01 12.95
CA LYS A 75 -11.18 -1.68 13.06
C LYS A 75 -10.33 -1.44 11.82
N CYS A 76 -10.50 -0.30 11.18
CA CYS A 76 -9.77 0.12 9.99
C CYS A 76 -8.98 1.39 10.32
N TYR A 77 -7.69 1.22 10.52
CA TYR A 77 -6.77 2.34 10.81
C TYR A 77 -6.36 3.03 9.52
N LEU A 78 -6.49 4.36 9.49
CA LEU A 78 -6.12 5.20 8.37
C LEU A 78 -5.05 6.19 8.82
N PHE A 79 -3.82 6.02 8.35
CA PHE A 79 -2.68 6.88 8.69
C PHE A 79 -2.30 7.74 7.49
N ASP A 80 -2.31 9.04 7.66
CA ASP A 80 -1.83 10.00 6.65
C ASP A 80 -1.58 11.36 7.28
N THR A 81 -0.70 12.15 6.71
CA THR A 81 -0.54 13.57 7.04
C THR A 81 -1.68 14.38 6.44
N PHE A 82 -2.20 13.97 5.28
CA PHE A 82 -3.10 14.73 4.38
C PHE A 82 -2.50 16.04 3.87
N GLU A 83 -1.21 16.27 4.16
CA GLU A 83 -0.43 17.44 3.79
C GLU A 83 0.78 17.10 2.90
N GLY A 84 0.85 15.83 2.43
CA GLY A 84 1.95 15.32 1.63
C GLY A 84 3.17 14.91 2.45
N PHE A 85 4.32 14.85 1.79
CA PHE A 85 5.57 14.41 2.42
C PHE A 85 6.13 15.44 3.39
N THR A 86 6.78 14.97 4.46
CA THR A 86 7.49 15.84 5.40
C THR A 86 8.93 16.09 4.95
N ASP A 87 9.49 17.27 5.28
CA ASP A 87 10.90 17.56 5.01
C ASP A 87 11.83 16.53 5.65
N TYR A 88 11.43 15.99 6.78
CA TYR A 88 12.17 14.93 7.48
C TYR A 88 12.28 13.66 6.64
N ASP A 89 11.19 13.22 6.03
CA ASP A 89 11.16 12.00 5.22
C ASP A 89 11.89 12.21 3.88
N ILE A 90 11.68 13.38 3.24
CA ILE A 90 12.37 13.76 2.00
C ILE A 90 13.89 13.77 2.19
N ALA A 91 14.39 14.33 3.31
CA ALA A 91 15.81 14.41 3.59
C ALA A 91 16.50 13.04 3.78
N ARG A 92 15.74 11.96 3.92
CA ARG A 92 16.25 10.59 4.10
C ARG A 92 16.21 9.74 2.84
N GLU A 93 15.69 10.28 1.74
CA GLU A 93 15.75 9.58 0.48
C GLU A 93 17.20 9.37 0.02
N GLN A 94 17.55 8.12 -0.28
CA GLN A 94 18.90 7.74 -0.71
C GLN A 94 19.11 7.89 -2.21
N LYS A 95 18.05 7.79 -2.98
CA LYS A 95 18.01 7.98 -4.43
C LYS A 95 16.94 9.02 -4.74
N GLU A 96 17.03 9.63 -5.91
CA GLU A 96 16.02 10.58 -6.37
C GLU A 96 14.65 9.90 -6.45
N SER A 97 13.70 10.44 -5.72
CA SER A 97 12.30 10.00 -5.68
C SER A 97 11.38 11.16 -6.05
N LEU A 98 10.15 10.85 -6.45
CA LEU A 98 9.14 11.86 -6.76
C LEU A 98 8.62 12.52 -5.47
N THR A 99 9.38 13.47 -4.93
CA THR A 99 9.07 14.13 -3.65
C THR A 99 8.29 15.46 -3.78
N SER A 100 8.22 16.03 -4.98
CA SER A 100 7.54 17.30 -5.26
C SER A 100 6.07 17.19 -5.64
N ALA A 101 5.38 16.19 -5.07
CA ALA A 101 4.00 15.87 -5.42
C ALA A 101 3.01 16.82 -4.72
N GLU A 102 2.85 18.05 -5.24
CA GLU A 102 1.91 19.04 -4.70
C GLU A 102 0.46 18.54 -4.66
N TYR A 103 0.08 17.60 -5.53
CA TYR A 103 -1.27 17.02 -5.56
C TYR A 103 -1.59 16.14 -4.35
N LEU A 104 -0.58 15.74 -3.56
CA LEU A 104 -0.74 14.99 -2.31
C LEU A 104 -1.12 15.88 -1.12
N LYS A 105 -0.99 17.21 -1.27
CA LYS A 105 -1.25 18.18 -0.20
C LYS A 105 -2.73 18.58 -0.13
N ASN A 106 -3.12 19.11 1.02
CA ASN A 106 -4.44 19.68 1.26
C ASN A 106 -5.60 18.72 0.94
N VAL A 107 -5.46 17.45 1.28
CA VAL A 107 -6.51 16.47 1.06
C VAL A 107 -7.64 16.69 2.07
N ASN A 108 -8.86 16.83 1.58
CA ASN A 108 -10.03 17.01 2.43
C ASN A 108 -10.42 15.69 3.12
N ILE A 109 -10.19 15.61 4.41
CA ILE A 109 -10.45 14.42 5.26
C ILE A 109 -11.93 14.03 5.23
N ASP A 110 -12.87 14.98 5.24
CA ASP A 110 -14.30 14.66 5.20
C ASP A 110 -14.67 13.96 3.90
N SER A 111 -14.04 14.37 2.78
CA SER A 111 -14.20 13.69 1.49
C SER A 111 -13.64 12.27 1.48
N VAL A 112 -12.57 12.00 2.22
CA VAL A 112 -12.03 10.65 2.42
C VAL A 112 -13.01 9.81 3.23
N LEU A 113 -13.44 10.31 4.39
CA LEU A 113 -14.38 9.61 5.27
C LEU A 113 -15.75 9.38 4.62
N ALA A 114 -16.19 10.29 3.73
CA ALA A 114 -17.43 10.12 2.99
C ALA A 114 -17.44 8.88 2.08
N LYS A 115 -16.27 8.41 1.63
CA LYS A 115 -16.14 7.22 0.78
C LYS A 115 -16.18 5.90 1.55
N MET A 116 -16.02 5.91 2.87
CA MET A 116 -15.93 4.71 3.69
C MET A 116 -17.32 4.10 3.90
N PRO A 117 -17.54 2.82 3.49
CA PRO A 117 -18.83 2.14 3.69
C PRO A 117 -19.18 1.92 5.16
N HIS A 118 -18.20 1.62 6.01
CA HIS A 118 -18.37 1.30 7.43
C HIS A 118 -17.63 2.33 8.30
N LYS A 119 -18.19 3.54 8.40
CA LYS A 119 -17.54 4.69 9.06
C LYS A 119 -17.27 4.47 10.54
N ASP A 120 -18.12 3.73 11.23
CA ASP A 120 -18.00 3.45 12.66
C ASP A 120 -16.77 2.63 13.03
N ASN A 121 -16.18 1.95 12.04
CA ASN A 121 -14.99 1.14 12.22
C ASN A 121 -13.68 1.90 11.92
N ILE A 122 -13.78 3.14 11.45
CA ILE A 122 -12.61 3.94 11.08
C ILE A 122 -11.92 4.51 12.31
N ILE A 123 -10.62 4.32 12.38
CA ILE A 123 -9.73 4.96 13.34
C ILE A 123 -8.74 5.82 12.57
N LEU A 124 -9.09 7.10 12.48
CA LEU A 124 -8.26 8.06 11.75
C LEU A 124 -7.06 8.50 12.58
N LYS A 125 -5.88 8.51 11.97
CA LYS A 125 -4.58 8.86 12.54
C LYS A 125 -3.91 9.93 11.69
N VAL A 126 -4.27 11.19 11.93
CA VAL A 126 -3.76 12.34 11.18
C VAL A 126 -2.39 12.77 11.70
N GLY A 127 -1.42 12.84 10.84
CA GLY A 127 -0.06 13.26 11.14
C GLY A 127 1.00 12.29 10.65
N ARG A 128 2.26 12.61 10.93
CA ARG A 128 3.38 11.77 10.49
C ARG A 128 3.35 10.39 11.16
N PHE A 129 3.56 9.36 10.38
CA PHE A 129 3.87 8.02 10.85
C PHE A 129 5.39 7.92 11.14
N PRO A 130 5.86 7.25 12.23
CA PRO A 130 5.09 6.40 13.15
C PRO A 130 4.55 7.10 14.40
N GLU A 131 4.67 8.44 14.52
CA GLU A 131 4.24 9.17 15.72
C GLU A 131 2.77 8.94 16.04
N THR A 132 1.93 8.87 15.00
CA THR A 132 0.48 8.62 15.11
C THR A 132 0.12 7.19 15.48
N ALA A 133 1.07 6.26 15.38
CA ALA A 133 0.89 4.85 15.74
C ALA A 133 1.18 4.54 17.22
N LYS A 134 1.69 5.52 17.99
CA LYS A 134 2.03 5.31 19.41
C LYS A 134 0.85 4.80 20.22
N GLY A 135 1.11 3.75 21.01
CA GLY A 135 0.13 3.13 21.91
C GLY A 135 -0.85 2.14 21.24
N ILE A 136 -0.72 1.90 19.94
CA ILE A 136 -1.48 0.87 19.25
C ILE A 136 -0.80 -0.49 19.52
N THR A 137 -1.60 -1.44 20.03
CA THR A 137 -1.16 -2.82 20.33
C THR A 137 -2.04 -3.85 19.63
N ASP A 138 -2.95 -3.40 18.78
CA ASP A 138 -3.83 -4.28 18.00
C ASP A 138 -2.99 -5.19 17.08
N ARG A 139 -3.45 -6.44 16.90
CA ARG A 139 -2.94 -7.30 15.84
C ARG A 139 -3.57 -6.88 14.52
N PHE A 140 -2.86 -7.09 13.42
CA PHE A 140 -3.34 -6.75 12.09
C PHE A 140 -3.43 -7.98 11.19
N ALA A 141 -4.54 -8.12 10.48
CA ALA A 141 -4.70 -9.14 9.45
C ALA A 141 -4.24 -8.64 8.08
N PHE A 142 -4.50 -7.37 7.79
CA PHE A 142 -4.11 -6.75 6.52
C PHE A 142 -3.63 -5.32 6.74
N VAL A 143 -2.54 -4.97 6.06
CA VAL A 143 -2.01 -3.61 6.02
C VAL A 143 -1.68 -3.27 4.56
N ASN A 144 -2.17 -2.15 4.04
CA ASN A 144 -1.62 -1.53 2.83
C ASN A 144 -0.60 -0.48 3.27
N LEU A 145 0.65 -0.66 2.85
CA LEU A 145 1.76 0.25 3.13
C LEU A 145 2.09 0.97 1.82
N ASP A 146 1.61 2.21 1.71
CA ASP A 146 1.63 3.04 0.50
C ASP A 146 2.22 4.42 0.86
N MET A 147 3.49 4.39 1.28
CA MET A 147 4.15 5.53 1.93
C MET A 147 5.09 6.28 0.98
N ASP A 148 5.29 5.78 -0.24
CA ASP A 148 6.09 6.35 -1.32
C ASP A 148 7.60 6.52 -1.03
N LEU A 149 7.99 6.81 0.21
CA LEU A 149 9.35 7.16 0.59
C LEU A 149 10.01 6.08 1.46
N TYR A 150 11.35 6.09 1.49
CA TYR A 150 12.20 5.13 2.21
C TYR A 150 11.90 5.06 3.71
N GLU A 151 12.06 6.20 4.41
CA GLU A 151 11.96 6.22 5.88
C GLU A 151 10.57 5.78 6.39
N PRO A 152 9.46 6.36 5.90
CA PRO A 152 8.14 5.95 6.37
C PRO A 152 7.80 4.51 6.00
N THR A 153 8.31 3.97 4.88
CA THR A 153 8.13 2.55 4.54
C THR A 153 8.88 1.64 5.51
N LEU A 154 10.14 1.96 5.83
CA LEU A 154 10.94 1.21 6.80
C LEU A 154 10.30 1.25 8.20
N GLU A 155 9.88 2.43 8.66
CA GLU A 155 9.17 2.59 9.94
C GLU A 155 7.81 1.83 9.93
N GLY A 156 7.13 1.82 8.81
CA GLY A 156 5.91 1.02 8.62
C GLY A 156 6.16 -0.47 8.83
N LEU A 157 7.21 -1.01 8.22
CA LEU A 157 7.58 -2.42 8.39
C LEU A 157 7.98 -2.73 9.83
N ARG A 158 8.80 -1.88 10.47
CA ARG A 158 9.21 -2.02 11.88
C ARG A 158 8.01 -2.06 12.83
N PHE A 159 7.00 -1.24 12.55
CA PHE A 159 5.79 -1.16 13.37
C PHE A 159 4.81 -2.30 13.09
N PHE A 160 4.42 -2.50 11.84
CA PHE A 160 3.34 -3.43 11.51
C PHE A 160 3.77 -4.90 11.52
N TYR A 161 4.97 -5.24 11.03
CA TYR A 161 5.37 -6.64 10.87
C TYR A 161 5.34 -7.46 12.19
N PRO A 162 5.82 -6.94 13.34
CA PRO A 162 5.69 -7.64 14.62
C PRO A 162 4.24 -7.80 15.08
N LEU A 163 3.34 -6.89 14.67
CA LEU A 163 1.92 -6.89 15.03
C LEU A 163 1.05 -7.66 14.05
N MET A 164 1.58 -8.17 12.95
CA MET A 164 0.79 -8.99 12.03
C MET A 164 0.35 -10.30 12.69
N SER A 165 -0.87 -10.70 12.39
CA SER A 165 -1.38 -12.04 12.70
C SER A 165 -0.77 -13.07 11.76
N ASP A 166 -0.62 -14.31 12.22
CA ASP A 166 -0.14 -15.40 11.37
C ASP A 166 -1.05 -15.58 10.16
N GLY A 167 -0.46 -15.67 8.97
CA GLY A 167 -1.17 -15.66 7.69
C GLY A 167 -1.69 -14.29 7.24
N GLY A 168 -1.46 -13.22 8.03
CA GLY A 168 -1.76 -11.85 7.65
C GLY A 168 -0.83 -11.32 6.56
N VAL A 169 -1.22 -10.23 5.92
CA VAL A 169 -0.51 -9.66 4.75
C VAL A 169 -0.23 -8.18 4.94
N ILE A 170 1.01 -7.78 4.70
CA ILE A 170 1.37 -6.39 4.39
C ILE A 170 1.50 -6.29 2.87
N LEU A 171 0.66 -5.48 2.25
CA LEU A 171 0.75 -5.13 0.83
C LEU A 171 1.57 -3.85 0.73
N ILE A 172 2.73 -3.93 0.09
CA ILE A 172 3.64 -2.78 -0.09
C ILE A 172 3.46 -2.27 -1.51
N HIS A 173 2.96 -1.05 -1.62
CA HIS A 173 2.82 -0.35 -2.90
C HIS A 173 4.17 0.20 -3.37
N ASP A 174 4.28 0.49 -4.64
CA ASP A 174 5.46 1.09 -5.29
C ASP A 174 6.79 0.32 -5.18
N TYR A 175 6.75 -0.95 -4.79
CA TYR A 175 7.97 -1.78 -4.72
C TYR A 175 8.71 -1.86 -6.06
N PHE A 176 7.98 -1.97 -7.18
CA PHE A 176 8.54 -2.03 -8.53
C PHE A 176 8.46 -0.70 -9.28
N ASN A 177 8.08 0.40 -8.62
CA ASN A 177 7.88 1.69 -9.25
C ASN A 177 9.20 2.47 -9.36
N ALA A 178 9.64 2.74 -10.60
CA ALA A 178 10.87 3.49 -10.85
C ALA A 178 10.86 4.93 -10.28
N SER A 179 9.69 5.51 -10.02
CA SER A 179 9.55 6.83 -9.41
C SER A 179 9.85 6.83 -7.90
N TYR A 180 9.84 5.65 -7.27
CA TYR A 180 10.09 5.46 -5.83
C TYR A 180 11.12 4.36 -5.57
N PRO A 181 12.36 4.52 -6.06
CA PRO A 181 13.37 3.44 -6.09
C PRO A 181 13.91 3.05 -4.70
N ASN A 182 13.52 3.78 -3.66
CA ASN A 182 13.98 3.53 -2.30
C ASN A 182 13.07 2.57 -1.50
N ILE A 183 11.92 2.18 -2.05
CA ILE A 183 11.01 1.22 -1.39
C ILE A 183 11.64 -0.16 -1.26
N GLU A 184 12.24 -0.68 -2.35
CA GLU A 184 12.97 -1.96 -2.31
C GLU A 184 14.10 -1.91 -1.28
N GLN A 185 14.86 -0.80 -1.23
CA GLN A 185 15.93 -0.61 -0.26
C GLN A 185 15.41 -0.64 1.19
N ALA A 186 14.27 -0.02 1.48
CA ALA A 186 13.66 -0.05 2.81
C ALA A 186 13.34 -1.48 3.26
N ILE A 187 12.85 -2.31 2.34
CA ILE A 187 12.54 -3.72 2.62
C ILE A 187 13.82 -4.53 2.85
N ASP A 188 14.86 -4.32 2.03
CA ASP A 188 16.14 -5.00 2.20
C ASP A 188 16.82 -4.64 3.52
N ASP A 189 16.70 -3.39 3.95
CA ASP A 189 17.21 -2.93 5.23
C ASP A 189 16.43 -3.53 6.38
N PHE A 190 15.12 -3.61 6.28
CA PHE A 190 14.29 -4.29 7.27
C PHE A 190 14.61 -5.78 7.37
N GLU A 191 14.83 -6.49 6.25
CA GLU A 191 15.26 -7.90 6.26
C GLU A 191 16.62 -8.08 6.97
N ARG A 192 17.55 -7.13 6.79
CA ARG A 192 18.84 -7.14 7.50
C ARG A 192 18.66 -6.94 9.00
N GLU A 193 17.80 -6.03 9.42
CA GLU A 193 17.45 -5.81 10.83
C GLU A 193 16.77 -7.02 11.45
N LEU A 194 15.85 -7.65 10.71
CA LEU A 194 15.12 -8.83 11.15
C LEU A 194 16.04 -10.09 11.25
N GLY A 195 17.16 -10.08 10.53
CA GLY A 195 18.06 -11.22 10.42
C GLY A 195 17.50 -12.39 9.60
N SER A 196 16.45 -12.18 8.86
CA SER A 196 15.81 -13.22 8.03
C SER A 196 15.11 -12.60 6.81
N ARG A 197 14.91 -13.43 5.77
CA ARG A 197 14.13 -13.03 4.59
C ARG A 197 12.65 -13.02 4.89
N LEU A 198 11.94 -12.06 4.30
CA LEU A 198 10.47 -12.02 4.30
C LEU A 198 9.90 -12.98 3.24
N HIS A 199 8.72 -13.52 3.51
CA HIS A 199 7.95 -14.25 2.49
C HIS A 199 7.26 -13.23 1.57
N LYS A 200 7.86 -12.97 0.41
CA LYS A 200 7.43 -11.94 -0.54
C LYS A 200 6.85 -12.54 -1.81
N ILE A 201 5.71 -12.03 -2.28
CA ILE A 201 5.06 -12.48 -3.52
C ILE A 201 4.55 -11.25 -4.29
N PRO A 202 4.97 -11.06 -5.57
CA PRO A 202 4.36 -10.06 -6.44
C PRO A 202 2.88 -10.39 -6.68
N ILE A 203 2.00 -9.39 -6.64
CA ILE A 203 0.55 -9.63 -6.79
C ILE A 203 0.04 -9.48 -8.23
N GLY A 204 0.91 -9.08 -9.17
CA GLY A 204 0.58 -8.95 -10.59
C GLY A 204 -0.15 -7.65 -10.95
N ASP A 205 0.05 -6.60 -10.16
CA ASP A 205 -0.43 -5.23 -10.43
C ASP A 205 0.69 -4.31 -10.94
N ASP A 206 1.83 -4.87 -11.33
CA ASP A 206 3.06 -4.27 -11.82
C ASP A 206 3.89 -3.51 -10.77
N ILE A 207 3.34 -3.10 -9.65
CA ILE A 207 4.04 -2.21 -8.69
C ILE A 207 4.04 -2.69 -7.24
N SER A 208 3.17 -3.64 -6.87
CA SER A 208 3.03 -4.04 -5.46
C SER A 208 3.66 -5.38 -5.12
N MET A 209 4.15 -5.49 -3.89
CA MET A 209 4.69 -6.70 -3.27
C MET A 209 3.87 -7.06 -2.03
N ALA A 210 3.37 -8.28 -1.94
CA ALA A 210 2.77 -8.81 -0.72
C ALA A 210 3.83 -9.47 0.16
N VAL A 211 3.84 -9.12 1.44
CA VAL A 211 4.62 -9.77 2.50
C VAL A 211 3.67 -10.57 3.38
N ILE A 212 3.91 -11.85 3.53
CA ILE A 212 3.08 -12.77 4.31
C ILE A 212 3.78 -13.05 5.66
N LYS A 213 3.01 -12.93 6.75
CA LYS A 213 3.48 -13.24 8.10
C LYS A 213 3.46 -14.72 8.39
#